data_c2345fb46200e6b5f15567de2a63d98a
#
_entry.id   c2345fb46200e6b5f15567de2a63d98a
#
_cell.length_a   1.000
_cell.length_b   1.000
_cell.length_c   1.000
_cell.angle_alpha   90.00
_cell.angle_beta   90.00
_cell.angle_gamma   90.00
#
_symmetry.space_group_name_H-M   'P 1'
#
loop_
_entity.id
_entity.type
_entity.pdbx_description
1 polymer ?
#
loop_
_entity_poly.entity_id
_entity_poly.type
_entity_poly.pdbx_seq_one_letter_code
_entity_poly.pdbx_strand_id
1 'polypeptide(L)'
;MNQVNIQKLTPDMAEQYVAYFDNRAFSDGNEQKGCYCVWHHWTEQKEDERSAMPEAERPFCKRNYAYELVKNGKLNGFIAVSDGEIVGFCNADLKENYFRHSRDNDPESWDGIELDSKVLTIVCYIVAPDMRGMGIADSLLEYACHYAEDNGFDYIEGYPSDGTFDVRNCGGTDSMYIKRGFQIIKTGDRIIARKRIGESD
;
A
#
# COMPACT_ATOMS: atom_id res chain seq x y z
N MET A 1 20.90 5.26 -16.20
CA MET A 1 19.91 4.76 -15.23
C MET A 1 18.78 4.19 -16.05
N ASN A 2 18.39 2.95 -15.78
CA ASN A 2 17.29 2.32 -16.49
C ASN A 2 15.99 3.06 -16.13
N GLN A 3 15.13 3.26 -17.10
CA GLN A 3 13.87 3.97 -16.91
C GLN A 3 12.94 3.14 -16.02
N VAL A 4 12.48 3.74 -14.92
CA VAL A 4 11.44 3.16 -14.06
C VAL A 4 10.09 3.59 -14.61
N ASN A 5 9.21 2.63 -14.88
CA ASN A 5 7.84 2.86 -15.31
C ASN A 5 6.86 2.52 -14.18
N ILE A 6 5.87 3.40 -13.93
CA ILE A 6 4.82 3.14 -12.95
C ILE A 6 3.55 2.73 -13.68
N GLN A 7 2.92 1.67 -13.19
CA GLN A 7 1.65 1.18 -13.75
C GLN A 7 0.78 0.54 -12.67
N LYS A 8 -0.49 0.35 -12.97
CA LYS A 8 -1.42 -0.36 -12.10
C LYS A 8 -1.06 -1.84 -12.01
N LEU A 9 -1.15 -2.42 -10.82
CA LEU A 9 -1.10 -3.87 -10.62
C LEU A 9 -2.36 -4.51 -11.22
N THR A 10 -2.19 -5.54 -12.05
CA THR A 10 -3.30 -6.26 -12.71
C THR A 10 -3.32 -7.74 -12.31
N PRO A 11 -4.47 -8.43 -12.43
CA PRO A 11 -4.61 -9.84 -12.03
C PRO A 11 -3.63 -10.82 -12.68
N ASP A 12 -3.22 -10.57 -13.91
CA ASP A 12 -2.24 -11.38 -14.64
C ASP A 12 -0.82 -11.26 -14.12
N MET A 13 -0.57 -10.26 -13.25
CA MET A 13 0.74 -10.04 -12.60
C MET A 13 0.90 -10.79 -11.26
N ALA A 14 -0.06 -11.64 -10.86
CA ALA A 14 -0.05 -12.29 -9.55
C ALA A 14 1.25 -13.09 -9.29
N GLU A 15 1.77 -13.82 -10.29
CA GLU A 15 3.05 -14.55 -10.17
C GLU A 15 4.24 -13.59 -10.01
N GLN A 16 4.29 -12.51 -10.81
CA GLN A 16 5.36 -11.51 -10.72
C GLN A 16 5.32 -10.78 -9.38
N TYR A 17 4.12 -10.50 -8.87
CA TYR A 17 3.94 -9.88 -7.56
C TYR A 17 4.52 -10.72 -6.44
N VAL A 18 4.13 -12.00 -6.33
CA VAL A 18 4.67 -12.86 -5.27
C VAL A 18 6.16 -13.12 -5.44
N ALA A 19 6.64 -13.28 -6.69
CA ALA A 19 8.07 -13.43 -6.97
C ALA A 19 8.90 -12.21 -6.53
N TYR A 20 8.35 -10.99 -6.67
CA TYR A 20 8.97 -9.77 -6.16
C TYR A 20 9.15 -9.82 -4.64
N PHE A 21 8.14 -10.24 -3.89
CA PHE A 21 8.22 -10.38 -2.43
C PHE A 21 9.10 -11.54 -1.98
N ASP A 22 9.12 -12.65 -2.74
CA ASP A 22 9.97 -13.81 -2.44
C ASP A 22 11.45 -13.46 -2.55
N ASN A 23 11.85 -12.70 -3.59
CA ASN A 23 13.23 -12.62 -4.02
C ASN A 23 13.85 -11.23 -3.86
N ARG A 24 13.08 -10.14 -3.96
CA ARG A 24 13.65 -8.79 -4.12
C ARG A 24 13.23 -7.78 -3.05
N ALA A 25 11.96 -7.74 -2.69
CA ALA A 25 11.40 -6.72 -1.80
C ALA A 25 12.14 -6.57 -0.47
N PHE A 26 12.63 -7.68 0.08
CA PHE A 26 13.33 -7.79 1.37
C PHE A 26 14.64 -8.57 1.23
N SER A 27 15.38 -8.36 0.15
CA SER A 27 16.69 -9.01 -0.09
C SER A 27 17.76 -8.58 0.91
N ASP A 28 17.54 -7.48 1.63
CA ASP A 28 18.36 -6.99 2.74
C ASP A 28 18.13 -7.72 4.09
N GLY A 29 17.22 -8.71 4.12
CA GLY A 29 16.92 -9.46 5.33
C GLY A 29 16.03 -8.73 6.34
N ASN A 30 15.33 -7.68 5.90
CA ASN A 30 14.40 -6.93 6.73
C ASN A 30 13.38 -7.83 7.45
N GLU A 31 13.04 -7.49 8.70
CA GLU A 31 12.09 -8.23 9.55
C GLU A 31 10.67 -8.36 8.96
N GLN A 32 10.31 -7.50 8.01
CA GLN A 32 9.03 -7.58 7.29
C GLN A 32 9.00 -8.64 6.18
N LYS A 33 10.09 -9.39 5.98
CA LYS A 33 10.12 -10.51 5.02
C LYS A 33 8.94 -11.44 5.25
N GLY A 34 8.19 -11.71 4.18
CA GLY A 34 6.98 -12.53 4.25
C GLY A 34 5.69 -11.74 4.57
N CYS A 35 5.72 -10.41 4.56
CA CYS A 35 4.52 -9.57 4.73
C CYS A 35 3.56 -9.67 3.54
N TYR A 36 4.08 -9.66 2.30
CA TYR A 36 3.31 -9.63 1.05
C TYR A 36 2.23 -8.54 1.00
N CYS A 37 2.34 -7.50 1.81
CA CYS A 37 1.39 -6.40 2.01
C CYS A 37 -0.08 -6.82 2.25
N VAL A 38 -0.30 -8.01 2.81
CA VAL A 38 -1.66 -8.53 3.07
C VAL A 38 -2.24 -8.12 4.43
N TRP A 39 -1.46 -7.45 5.29
CA TRP A 39 -1.87 -7.09 6.64
C TRP A 39 -3.19 -6.32 6.71
N HIS A 40 -3.42 -5.38 5.80
CA HIS A 40 -4.63 -4.56 5.77
C HIS A 40 -5.88 -5.32 5.28
N HIS A 41 -5.67 -6.47 4.62
CA HIS A 41 -6.71 -7.41 4.19
C HIS A 41 -6.88 -8.60 5.15
N TRP A 42 -6.04 -8.68 6.21
CA TRP A 42 -6.01 -9.82 7.12
C TRP A 42 -7.11 -9.70 8.17
N THR A 43 -8.09 -10.59 8.11
CA THR A 43 -9.22 -10.68 9.05
C THR A 43 -8.92 -11.66 10.18
N GLU A 44 -9.74 -11.63 11.25
CA GLU A 44 -9.68 -12.63 12.34
C GLU A 44 -9.92 -14.03 11.81
N GLN A 45 -10.90 -14.21 10.93
CA GLN A 45 -11.15 -15.47 10.26
C GLN A 45 -9.91 -16.01 9.55
N LYS A 46 -9.14 -15.13 8.87
CA LYS A 46 -7.89 -15.53 8.20
C LYS A 46 -6.81 -15.96 9.19
N GLU A 47 -6.76 -15.35 10.36
CA GLU A 47 -5.84 -15.76 11.42
C GLU A 47 -6.23 -17.13 12.00
N ASP A 48 -7.53 -17.39 12.18
CA ASP A 48 -8.03 -18.68 12.63
C ASP A 48 -7.72 -19.77 11.60
N GLU A 49 -7.96 -19.53 10.31
CA GLU A 49 -7.60 -20.42 9.22
C GLU A 49 -6.10 -20.77 9.24
N ARG A 50 -5.24 -19.75 9.37
CA ARG A 50 -3.79 -19.92 9.45
C ARG A 50 -3.38 -20.75 10.68
N SER A 51 -4.00 -20.48 11.82
CA SER A 51 -3.71 -21.17 13.07
C SER A 51 -4.11 -22.65 13.03
N ALA A 52 -5.17 -22.98 12.29
CA ALA A 52 -5.63 -24.36 12.06
C ALA A 52 -4.79 -25.13 11.03
N MET A 53 -3.94 -24.44 10.23
CA MET A 53 -3.08 -25.09 9.23
C MET A 53 -1.99 -25.93 9.89
N PRO A 54 -1.51 -27.00 9.22
CA PRO A 54 -0.28 -27.69 9.59
C PRO A 54 0.89 -26.73 9.71
N GLU A 55 1.75 -26.90 10.69
CA GLU A 55 2.87 -26.01 10.97
C GLU A 55 3.77 -25.77 9.73
N ALA A 56 4.00 -26.82 8.96
CA ALA A 56 4.81 -26.76 7.73
C ALA A 56 4.20 -25.87 6.63
N GLU A 57 2.88 -25.63 6.64
CA GLU A 57 2.18 -24.83 5.63
C GLU A 57 2.02 -23.36 6.04
N ARG A 58 2.05 -23.07 7.34
CA ARG A 58 1.87 -21.70 7.88
C ARG A 58 2.79 -20.64 7.25
N PRO A 59 4.08 -20.91 6.96
CA PRO A 59 4.96 -19.94 6.32
C PRO A 59 4.49 -19.48 4.93
N PHE A 60 3.77 -20.34 4.20
CA PHE A 60 3.29 -20.05 2.85
C PHE A 60 1.89 -19.40 2.83
N CYS A 61 1.21 -19.32 3.97
CA CYS A 61 -0.17 -18.85 4.05
C CYS A 61 -0.33 -17.43 3.49
N LYS A 62 0.52 -16.49 3.92
CA LYS A 62 0.46 -15.09 3.45
C LYS A 62 0.81 -14.98 1.97
N ARG A 63 1.79 -15.73 1.48
CA ARG A 63 2.17 -15.77 0.08
C ARG A 63 1.02 -16.22 -0.81
N ASN A 64 0.39 -17.34 -0.45
CA ASN A 64 -0.72 -17.90 -1.21
C ASN A 64 -1.94 -16.98 -1.15
N TYR A 65 -2.20 -16.37 -0.01
CA TYR A 65 -3.28 -15.40 0.14
C TYR A 65 -3.05 -14.16 -0.73
N ALA A 66 -1.83 -13.62 -0.76
CA ALA A 66 -1.48 -12.50 -1.62
C ALA A 66 -1.67 -12.83 -3.10
N TYR A 67 -1.21 -14.00 -3.54
CA TYR A 67 -1.42 -14.48 -4.90
C TYR A 67 -2.90 -14.50 -5.26
N GLU A 68 -3.75 -15.09 -4.43
CA GLU A 68 -5.20 -15.15 -4.66
C GLU A 68 -5.86 -13.76 -4.65
N LEU A 69 -5.44 -12.87 -3.75
CA LEU A 69 -5.95 -11.51 -3.71
C LEU A 69 -5.63 -10.74 -5.01
N VAL A 70 -4.39 -10.81 -5.50
CA VAL A 70 -4.00 -10.15 -6.76
C VAL A 70 -4.74 -10.77 -7.93
N LYS A 71 -4.73 -12.10 -8.05
CA LYS A 71 -5.37 -12.85 -9.14
C LYS A 71 -6.87 -12.55 -9.27
N ASN A 72 -7.53 -12.30 -8.15
CA ASN A 72 -8.96 -11.99 -8.10
C ASN A 72 -9.25 -10.47 -8.07
N GLY A 73 -8.25 -9.61 -8.27
CA GLY A 73 -8.40 -8.15 -8.26
C GLY A 73 -8.83 -7.56 -6.91
N LYS A 74 -8.51 -8.25 -5.81
CA LYS A 74 -8.84 -7.85 -4.43
C LYS A 74 -7.67 -7.21 -3.68
N LEU A 75 -6.46 -7.33 -4.18
CA LEU A 75 -5.30 -6.56 -3.75
C LEU A 75 -4.90 -5.68 -4.92
N ASN A 76 -5.06 -4.39 -4.75
CA ASN A 76 -4.84 -3.38 -5.76
C ASN A 76 -3.63 -2.52 -5.41
N GLY A 77 -3.23 -1.68 -6.35
CA GLY A 77 -2.15 -0.73 -6.16
C GLY A 77 -1.37 -0.47 -7.42
N PHE A 78 -0.20 0.10 -7.23
CA PHE A 78 0.68 0.52 -8.31
C PHE A 78 2.05 -0.11 -8.16
N ILE A 79 2.65 -0.52 -9.26
CA ILE A 79 3.98 -1.12 -9.30
C ILE A 79 4.94 -0.23 -10.07
N ALA A 80 6.17 -0.18 -9.58
CA ALA A 80 7.31 0.37 -10.30
C ALA A 80 8.04 -0.79 -10.99
N VAL A 81 8.25 -0.67 -12.29
CA VAL A 81 8.90 -1.69 -13.11
C VAL A 81 10.16 -1.12 -13.73
N SER A 82 11.28 -1.85 -13.65
CA SER A 82 12.54 -1.56 -14.33
C SER A 82 13.06 -2.86 -14.97
N ASP A 83 13.45 -2.79 -16.25
CA ASP A 83 13.91 -3.94 -17.01
C ASP A 83 12.97 -5.15 -17.02
N GLY A 84 11.66 -4.88 -16.96
CA GLY A 84 10.62 -5.92 -16.95
C GLY A 84 10.36 -6.56 -15.57
N GLU A 85 11.06 -6.15 -14.52
CA GLU A 85 10.91 -6.65 -13.17
C GLU A 85 10.28 -5.61 -12.25
N ILE A 86 9.45 -6.07 -11.30
CA ILE A 86 8.91 -5.21 -10.24
C ILE A 86 10.06 -4.81 -9.31
N VAL A 87 10.20 -3.51 -9.08
CA VAL A 87 11.21 -2.91 -8.20
C VAL A 87 10.59 -2.12 -7.05
N GLY A 88 9.28 -1.88 -7.11
CA GLY A 88 8.53 -1.19 -6.06
C GLY A 88 7.05 -1.49 -6.16
N PHE A 89 6.35 -1.38 -5.04
CA PHE A 89 4.91 -1.54 -4.92
C PHE A 89 4.35 -0.50 -3.96
N CYS A 90 3.19 0.06 -4.34
CA CYS A 90 2.35 0.90 -3.51
C CYS A 90 1.00 0.20 -3.37
N ASN A 91 0.65 -0.23 -2.16
CA ASN A 91 -0.65 -0.82 -1.87
C ASN A 91 -1.67 0.30 -1.73
N ALA A 92 -2.56 0.44 -2.70
CA ALA A 92 -3.55 1.50 -2.77
C ALA A 92 -4.87 1.00 -3.34
N ASP A 93 -5.95 1.25 -2.62
CA ASP A 93 -7.31 0.85 -3.02
C ASP A 93 -8.35 1.79 -2.43
N LEU A 94 -9.61 1.59 -2.81
CA LEU A 94 -10.75 2.18 -2.13
C LEU A 94 -10.69 1.84 -0.62
N LYS A 95 -10.79 2.84 0.24
CA LYS A 95 -10.61 2.70 1.70
C LYS A 95 -11.48 1.60 2.30
N GLU A 96 -12.71 1.47 1.85
CA GLU A 96 -13.66 0.44 2.30
C GLU A 96 -13.22 -1.00 1.99
N ASN A 97 -12.32 -1.19 1.02
CA ASN A 97 -11.78 -2.51 0.68
C ASN A 97 -10.76 -3.02 1.70
N TYR A 98 -10.28 -2.15 2.58
CA TYR A 98 -9.37 -2.54 3.65
C TYR A 98 -10.15 -2.83 4.93
N PHE A 99 -10.16 -4.08 5.38
CA PHE A 99 -10.83 -4.48 6.62
C PHE A 99 -10.48 -3.57 7.81
N ARG A 100 -9.19 -3.22 7.95
CA ARG A 100 -8.70 -2.42 9.08
C ARG A 100 -8.97 -0.92 8.97
N HIS A 101 -9.41 -0.43 7.82
CA HIS A 101 -9.66 0.99 7.55
C HIS A 101 -11.11 1.26 7.13
N SER A 102 -11.97 0.22 7.15
CA SER A 102 -13.39 0.39 6.90
C SER A 102 -14.06 1.26 7.98
N ARG A 103 -15.20 1.85 7.68
CA ARG A 103 -15.94 2.68 8.64
C ARG A 103 -16.27 1.95 9.93
N ASP A 104 -16.56 0.65 9.84
CA ASP A 104 -16.90 -0.17 11.01
C ASP A 104 -15.71 -0.44 11.93
N ASN A 105 -14.51 -0.61 11.36
CA ASN A 105 -13.32 -1.01 12.12
C ASN A 105 -12.41 0.17 12.49
N ASP A 106 -12.54 1.30 11.81
CA ASP A 106 -11.71 2.50 12.02
C ASP A 106 -12.51 3.80 11.77
N PRO A 107 -13.62 4.03 12.52
CA PRO A 107 -14.49 5.18 12.29
C PRO A 107 -13.78 6.53 12.42
N GLU A 108 -12.82 6.66 13.33
CA GLU A 108 -12.09 7.91 13.55
C GLU A 108 -11.27 8.35 12.33
N SER A 109 -10.80 7.41 11.51
CA SER A 109 -10.06 7.75 10.29
C SER A 109 -10.97 8.32 9.18
N TRP A 110 -12.28 8.28 9.37
CA TRP A 110 -13.28 8.83 8.47
C TRP A 110 -13.82 10.20 8.90
N ASP A 111 -13.32 10.74 10.00
CA ASP A 111 -13.73 12.07 10.45
C ASP A 111 -13.45 13.12 9.39
N GLY A 112 -14.47 13.96 9.10
CA GLY A 112 -14.41 14.99 8.07
C GLY A 112 -14.55 14.48 6.63
N ILE A 113 -14.92 13.20 6.43
CA ILE A 113 -15.23 12.62 5.12
C ILE A 113 -16.74 12.37 5.03
N GLU A 114 -17.36 12.87 3.96
CA GLU A 114 -18.77 12.65 3.67
C GLU A 114 -19.07 11.16 3.42
N LEU A 115 -20.30 10.70 3.72
CA LEU A 115 -20.67 9.28 3.68
C LEU A 115 -20.45 8.62 2.31
N ASP A 116 -20.78 9.34 1.24
CA ASP A 116 -20.73 8.80 -0.12
C ASP A 116 -19.39 9.05 -0.82
N SER A 117 -18.39 9.62 -0.10
CA SER A 117 -17.10 9.94 -0.68
C SER A 117 -16.28 8.70 -0.98
N LYS A 118 -15.64 8.70 -2.15
CA LYS A 118 -14.64 7.71 -2.56
C LYS A 118 -13.26 8.15 -2.11
N VAL A 119 -12.63 7.37 -1.26
CA VAL A 119 -11.28 7.64 -0.73
C VAL A 119 -10.30 6.62 -1.29
N LEU A 120 -9.31 7.08 -2.07
CA LEU A 120 -8.17 6.24 -2.42
C LEU A 120 -7.21 6.22 -1.23
N THR A 121 -6.99 5.07 -0.64
CA THR A 121 -6.15 4.93 0.56
C THR A 121 -4.88 4.18 0.23
N ILE A 122 -3.73 4.79 0.56
CA ILE A 122 -2.40 4.19 0.44
C ILE A 122 -1.99 3.67 1.81
N VAL A 123 -1.78 2.37 1.92
CA VAL A 123 -1.45 1.73 3.19
C VAL A 123 0.00 1.27 3.30
N CYS A 124 0.72 1.15 2.18
CA CYS A 124 2.08 0.61 2.20
C CYS A 124 2.86 0.97 0.94
N TYR A 125 4.15 1.28 1.10
CA TYR A 125 5.14 1.29 0.03
C TYR A 125 6.24 0.27 0.33
N ILE A 126 6.57 -0.56 -0.64
CA ILE A 126 7.73 -1.45 -0.57
C ILE A 126 8.58 -1.19 -1.80
N VAL A 127 9.83 -0.76 -1.59
CA VAL A 127 10.83 -0.52 -2.63
C VAL A 127 11.99 -1.46 -2.40
N ALA A 128 12.43 -2.14 -3.45
CA ALA A 128 13.57 -3.05 -3.41
C ALA A 128 14.81 -2.35 -2.83
N PRO A 129 15.59 -2.99 -1.95
CA PRO A 129 16.69 -2.36 -1.23
C PRO A 129 17.71 -1.66 -2.13
N ASP A 130 18.04 -2.26 -3.27
CA ASP A 130 18.96 -1.74 -4.27
C ASP A 130 18.41 -0.55 -5.08
N MET A 131 17.11 -0.25 -4.93
CA MET A 131 16.40 0.83 -5.64
C MET A 131 15.92 1.94 -4.68
N ARG A 132 16.20 1.83 -3.40
CA ARG A 132 15.85 2.87 -2.41
C ARG A 132 16.68 4.15 -2.63
N GLY A 133 16.13 5.28 -2.21
CA GLY A 133 16.77 6.59 -2.39
C GLY A 133 16.71 7.15 -3.81
N MET A 134 16.10 6.44 -4.76
CA MET A 134 15.95 6.87 -6.16
C MET A 134 14.61 7.56 -6.47
N GLY A 135 13.82 7.93 -5.43
CA GLY A 135 12.55 8.64 -5.61
C GLY A 135 11.37 7.76 -6.03
N ILE A 136 11.51 6.42 -6.03
CA ILE A 136 10.46 5.50 -6.51
C ILE A 136 9.17 5.63 -5.69
N ALA A 137 9.25 5.73 -4.35
CA ALA A 137 8.07 5.91 -3.52
C ALA A 137 7.34 7.23 -3.84
N ASP A 138 8.09 8.31 -4.09
CA ASP A 138 7.54 9.61 -4.49
C ASP A 138 6.86 9.55 -5.87
N SER A 139 7.45 8.81 -6.83
CA SER A 139 6.83 8.59 -8.15
C SER A 139 5.56 7.72 -8.06
N LEU A 140 5.54 6.73 -7.16
CA LEU A 140 4.33 5.92 -6.89
C LEU A 140 3.21 6.77 -6.29
N LEU A 141 3.53 7.69 -5.36
CA LEU A 141 2.55 8.63 -4.80
C LEU A 141 2.03 9.59 -5.86
N GLU A 142 2.90 10.12 -6.73
CA GLU A 142 2.51 10.97 -7.84
C GLU A 142 1.52 10.28 -8.78
N TYR A 143 1.84 9.04 -9.15
CA TYR A 143 0.95 8.23 -9.98
C TYR A 143 -0.39 7.97 -9.28
N ALA A 144 -0.38 7.69 -7.98
CA ALA A 144 -1.60 7.50 -7.19
C ALA A 144 -2.47 8.77 -7.16
N CYS A 145 -1.87 9.96 -7.06
CA CYS A 145 -2.60 11.23 -7.12
C CYS A 145 -3.30 11.41 -8.48
N HIS A 146 -2.58 11.24 -9.58
CA HIS A 146 -3.18 11.31 -10.93
C HIS A 146 -4.26 10.26 -11.13
N TYR A 147 -4.01 9.02 -10.65
CA TYR A 147 -5.03 7.97 -10.71
C TYR A 147 -6.30 8.34 -9.95
N ALA A 148 -6.17 8.96 -8.77
CA ALA A 148 -7.33 9.41 -8.00
C ALA A 148 -8.13 10.49 -8.74
N GLU A 149 -7.44 11.47 -9.35
CA GLU A 149 -8.04 12.52 -10.17
C GLU A 149 -8.80 11.93 -11.38
N ASP A 150 -8.15 11.04 -12.13
CA ASP A 150 -8.69 10.46 -13.37
C ASP A 150 -9.85 9.48 -13.12
N ASN A 151 -9.96 8.91 -11.90
CA ASN A 151 -10.95 7.88 -11.58
C ASN A 151 -12.06 8.34 -10.63
N GLY A 152 -12.18 9.66 -10.41
CA GLY A 152 -13.29 10.27 -9.68
C GLY A 152 -13.31 9.90 -8.20
N PHE A 153 -12.15 9.87 -7.57
CA PHE A 153 -12.05 9.86 -6.12
C PHE A 153 -12.24 11.26 -5.57
N ASP A 154 -12.85 11.38 -4.40
CA ASP A 154 -13.05 12.66 -3.71
C ASP A 154 -11.84 13.00 -2.83
N TYR A 155 -11.20 11.97 -2.30
CA TYR A 155 -10.02 12.09 -1.45
C TYR A 155 -8.96 11.05 -1.80
N ILE A 156 -7.70 11.41 -1.54
CA ILE A 156 -6.58 10.48 -1.43
C ILE A 156 -5.94 10.63 -0.06
N GLU A 157 -5.62 9.51 0.59
CA GLU A 157 -4.96 9.53 1.90
C GLU A 157 -3.89 8.45 2.05
N GLY A 158 -3.02 8.65 3.04
CA GLY A 158 -2.01 7.68 3.44
C GLY A 158 -1.67 7.86 4.92
N TYR A 159 -0.85 6.96 5.45
CA TYR A 159 -0.48 6.89 6.86
C TYR A 159 1.03 7.04 7.02
N PRO A 160 1.58 8.26 6.87
CA PRO A 160 3.02 8.50 6.98
C PRO A 160 3.52 8.30 8.41
N SER A 161 4.83 8.10 8.53
CA SER A 161 5.51 8.19 9.82
C SER A 161 5.84 9.64 10.16
N ASP A 162 6.14 9.86 11.43
CA ASP A 162 6.56 11.14 12.02
C ASP A 162 7.96 11.62 11.57
N GLY A 163 8.48 11.07 10.47
CA GLY A 163 9.81 11.40 9.94
C GLY A 163 10.95 10.56 10.49
N THR A 164 10.72 9.69 11.48
CA THR A 164 11.70 8.68 11.88
C THR A 164 11.67 7.55 10.85
N PHE A 165 12.81 7.32 10.18
CA PHE A 165 12.93 6.16 9.31
C PHE A 165 12.92 4.89 10.16
N ASP A 166 11.79 4.24 10.22
CA ASP A 166 11.67 2.88 10.74
C ASP A 166 11.33 1.95 9.55
N VAL A 167 12.12 0.90 9.38
CA VAL A 167 11.87 -0.12 8.34
C VAL A 167 10.50 -0.79 8.46
N ARG A 168 9.88 -0.70 9.64
CA ARG A 168 8.50 -1.16 9.90
C ARG A 168 7.44 -0.16 9.42
N ASN A 169 7.87 1.06 9.11
CA ASN A 169 6.99 2.12 8.66
C ASN A 169 6.97 2.18 7.13
N CYS A 170 6.05 1.47 6.56
CA CYS A 170 5.88 1.41 5.10
C CYS A 170 4.87 2.44 4.56
N GLY A 171 4.40 3.38 5.37
CA GLY A 171 3.45 4.44 4.97
C GLY A 171 4.08 5.63 4.23
N GLY A 172 5.41 5.67 4.10
CA GLY A 172 6.13 6.83 3.58
C GLY A 172 6.41 7.88 4.66
N THR A 173 6.99 9.01 4.25
CA THR A 173 7.28 10.15 5.16
C THR A 173 6.24 11.25 5.00
N ASP A 174 5.97 12.01 6.07
CA ASP A 174 5.10 13.18 6.05
C ASP A 174 5.54 14.21 5.00
N SER A 175 6.85 14.45 4.87
CA SER A 175 7.41 15.39 3.89
C SER A 175 7.10 15.01 2.44
N MET A 176 6.99 13.72 2.13
CA MET A 176 6.62 13.23 0.79
C MET A 176 5.17 13.63 0.44
N TYR A 177 4.26 13.52 1.40
CA TYR A 177 2.87 13.90 1.25
C TYR A 177 2.67 15.43 1.23
N ILE A 178 3.32 16.15 2.15
CA ILE A 178 3.23 17.62 2.25
C ILE A 178 3.65 18.29 0.93
N LYS A 179 4.72 17.82 0.29
CA LYS A 179 5.17 18.33 -1.02
C LYS A 179 4.11 18.24 -2.12
N ARG A 180 3.10 17.37 -1.95
CA ARG A 180 2.03 17.14 -2.93
C ARG A 180 0.68 17.71 -2.48
N GLY A 181 0.69 18.63 -1.49
CA GLY A 181 -0.50 19.35 -1.02
C GLY A 181 -1.38 18.54 -0.08
N PHE A 182 -0.86 17.48 0.54
CA PHE A 182 -1.61 16.77 1.57
C PHE A 182 -1.58 17.54 2.90
N GLN A 183 -2.70 17.57 3.57
CA GLN A 183 -2.83 18.04 4.94
C GLN A 183 -2.51 16.90 5.92
N ILE A 184 -1.75 17.21 6.96
CA ILE A 184 -1.41 16.25 8.01
C ILE A 184 -2.40 16.37 9.16
N ILE A 185 -3.13 15.30 9.41
CA ILE A 185 -4.14 15.17 10.46
C ILE A 185 -3.60 14.20 11.50
N LYS A 186 -3.61 14.62 12.77
CA LYS A 186 -3.23 13.75 13.89
C LYS A 186 -4.50 13.27 14.60
N THR A 187 -4.67 11.96 14.70
CA THR A 187 -5.80 11.32 15.38
C THR A 187 -5.24 10.29 16.37
N GLY A 188 -5.25 10.64 17.66
CA GLY A 188 -4.56 9.86 18.68
C GLY A 188 -3.08 9.71 18.36
N ASP A 189 -2.60 8.46 18.30
CA ASP A 189 -1.19 8.14 18.00
C ASP A 189 -0.93 7.97 16.50
N ARG A 190 -1.92 8.23 15.65
CA ARG A 190 -1.81 8.07 14.19
C ARG A 190 -1.67 9.40 13.47
N ILE A 191 -0.94 9.36 12.35
CA ILE A 191 -0.82 10.45 11.40
C ILE A 191 -1.54 10.02 10.12
N ILE A 192 -2.46 10.85 9.65
CA ILE A 192 -3.14 10.70 8.38
C ILE A 192 -2.73 11.86 7.50
N ALA A 193 -2.18 11.58 6.33
CA ALA A 193 -1.99 12.57 5.28
C ALA A 193 -3.20 12.46 4.33
N ARG A 194 -4.00 13.53 4.18
CA ARG A 194 -5.21 13.55 3.36
C ARG A 194 -5.20 14.74 2.42
N LYS A 195 -5.61 14.51 1.19
CA LYS A 195 -5.82 15.56 0.19
C LYS A 195 -7.19 15.38 -0.44
N ARG A 196 -7.97 16.48 -0.56
CA ARG A 196 -9.19 16.52 -1.34
C ARG A 196 -8.84 16.66 -2.81
N ILE A 197 -9.48 15.88 -3.67
CA ILE A 197 -9.26 15.93 -5.11
C ILE A 197 -10.13 17.04 -5.72
N GLY A 198 -9.55 17.80 -6.67
CA GLY A 198 -10.28 18.87 -7.38
C GLY A 198 -10.30 20.23 -6.68
N GLU A 199 -9.78 20.36 -5.47
CA GLU A 199 -9.49 21.67 -4.90
C GLU A 199 -8.11 22.14 -5.41
N SER A 200 -8.11 23.17 -6.29
CA SER A 200 -6.88 23.89 -6.64
C SER A 200 -6.50 24.78 -5.47
N ASP A 201 -5.25 24.72 -5.05
CA ASP A 201 -4.64 25.65 -4.09
C ASP A 201 -4.74 27.11 -4.57
#